data_b5010eb1d8951221b3543915a98f37cf
#
_entry.id   b5010eb1d8951221b3543915a98f37cf
#
_cell.length_a   1.000
_cell.length_b   1.000
_cell.length_c   1.000
_cell.angle_alpha   90.00
_cell.angle_beta   90.00
_cell.angle_gamma   90.00
#
_symmetry.space_group_name_H-M   'P 1'
#
loop_
_entity.id
_entity.type
_entity.pdbx_description
1 polymer ?
#
loop_
_entity_poly.entity_id
_entity_poly.type
_entity_poly.pdbx_seq_one_letter_code
_entity_poly.pdbx_strand_id
1 'polypeptide(L)'
;IADAQFGADGGVYIFQLPFLSFLLNWLFASLIVVLFLTAAAHILNGGVVFVSPMPVVRQSTKAHLAVLLAVLAVVKAGDYWLDRYAITNTERGIVQGATYSVVKAQLPAIMLLILIALLTAGLYMSVVKTGSFRLPLIASALWLVVAIVGGLIYPAVVQALVVNPNQEAREQPYIERNVIATRQALGITDVEVRTVEFESLTASAVEENLAPLENTRLLNPAEMQSRFLVDRGEVAGLTIDDRDVDRYVLEDGEEPELVLIAARELQLSAVTNKSWQGLHLINTRGCGLVMAPTGRVLENQRPDYRTVDLERPELYFSPTLTSYAIANTDSDERECSEPHSYEGTTGVAMSSFTRRAAFALAFLDYNVLGTGAINDESQMLWVRGVNDRLEKLAPFLSYDADPYPVAVDGRAVWVVDAYTTSTRYPYGQRIGDVQRSARSGLGDGDNYVRNSVKAVVDAYTGDVTFYVVDESDPILRAWRGAFPDLFTPISEMPTELREHLRYSEDLFRIQTDGDSKSRCEPALV
;
A
#
# COMPACT_ATOMS: atom_id res chain seq x y z
N ILE A 1 0.40 -3.44 20.85
CA ILE A 1 -0.83 -4.26 20.97
C ILE A 1 -0.39 -5.71 20.97
N ALA A 2 -0.73 -6.45 22.05
CA ALA A 2 -0.38 -7.86 22.20
C ALA A 2 -1.41 -8.76 21.50
N ASP A 3 -0.93 -9.80 20.77
CA ASP A 3 -1.83 -10.76 20.15
C ASP A 3 -2.51 -11.67 21.20
N ALA A 4 -3.72 -12.13 20.88
CA ALA A 4 -4.57 -12.86 21.81
C ALA A 4 -4.10 -14.31 22.09
N GLN A 5 -3.15 -14.89 21.31
CA GLN A 5 -2.71 -16.28 21.45
C GLN A 5 -1.38 -16.41 22.19
N PHE A 6 -0.41 -15.57 21.89
CA PHE A 6 0.95 -15.64 22.40
C PHE A 6 1.34 -14.44 23.26
N GLY A 7 0.51 -13.40 23.31
CA GLY A 7 0.79 -12.14 24.02
C GLY A 7 1.96 -11.36 23.41
N ALA A 8 2.37 -11.68 22.18
CA ALA A 8 3.45 -11.01 21.51
C ALA A 8 2.97 -9.69 20.90
N ASP A 9 3.84 -8.67 20.89
CA ASP A 9 3.50 -7.37 20.29
C ASP A 9 3.33 -7.46 18.77
N GLY A 10 2.38 -6.71 18.21
CA GLY A 10 2.10 -6.68 16.76
C GLY A 10 3.34 -6.37 15.91
N GLY A 11 4.27 -5.59 16.42
CA GLY A 11 5.55 -5.30 15.77
C GLY A 11 6.43 -6.54 15.58
N VAL A 12 6.30 -7.57 16.40
CA VAL A 12 6.99 -8.86 16.21
C VAL A 12 6.53 -9.49 14.89
N TYR A 13 5.23 -9.48 14.61
CA TYR A 13 4.64 -10.08 13.40
C TYR A 13 4.96 -9.28 12.14
N ILE A 14 4.92 -7.96 12.24
CA ILE A 14 5.09 -7.06 11.09
C ILE A 14 6.56 -6.93 10.69
N PHE A 15 7.47 -6.80 11.67
CA PHE A 15 8.89 -6.48 11.41
C PHE A 15 9.84 -7.64 11.67
N GLN A 16 9.76 -8.27 12.88
CA GLN A 16 10.77 -9.24 13.29
C GLN A 16 10.57 -10.61 12.64
N LEU A 17 9.35 -11.13 12.66
CA LEU A 17 9.04 -12.46 12.12
C LEU A 17 9.41 -12.62 10.65
N PRO A 18 9.09 -11.65 9.74
CA PRO A 18 9.51 -11.73 8.34
C PRO A 18 11.02 -11.78 8.16
N PHE A 19 11.74 -10.94 8.92
CA PHE A 19 13.20 -10.88 8.84
C PHE A 19 13.84 -12.18 9.34
N LEU A 20 13.40 -12.68 10.49
CA LEU A 20 13.92 -13.93 11.07
C LEU A 20 13.60 -15.14 10.17
N SER A 21 12.39 -15.21 9.62
CA SER A 21 12.01 -16.25 8.65
C SER A 21 12.86 -16.18 7.39
N PHE A 22 13.09 -14.98 6.85
CA PHE A 22 13.98 -14.79 5.71
C PHE A 22 15.40 -15.30 6.04
N LEU A 23 15.94 -14.92 7.20
CA LEU A 23 17.29 -15.32 7.62
C LEU A 23 17.41 -16.84 7.74
N LEU A 24 16.44 -17.51 8.40
CA LEU A 24 16.45 -18.97 8.55
C LEU A 24 16.28 -19.69 7.22
N ASN A 25 15.40 -19.21 6.34
CA ASN A 25 15.20 -19.77 5.00
C ASN A 25 16.45 -19.60 4.13
N TRP A 26 17.08 -18.43 4.17
CA TRP A 26 18.33 -18.17 3.47
C TRP A 26 19.45 -19.09 3.97
N LEU A 27 19.59 -19.24 5.30
CA LEU A 27 20.58 -20.11 5.93
C LEU A 27 20.33 -21.57 5.55
N PHE A 28 19.06 -22.02 5.60
CA PHE A 28 18.66 -23.38 5.22
C PHE A 28 19.01 -23.69 3.77
N ALA A 29 18.65 -22.81 2.84
CA ALA A 29 18.97 -22.95 1.42
C ALA A 29 20.49 -22.97 1.17
N SER A 30 21.24 -22.07 1.82
CA SER A 30 22.70 -22.02 1.72
C SER A 30 23.35 -23.31 2.23
N LEU A 31 22.87 -23.85 3.36
CA LEU A 31 23.36 -25.11 3.91
C LEU A 31 23.05 -26.30 3.02
N ILE A 32 21.91 -26.31 2.34
CA ILE A 32 21.59 -27.34 1.32
C ILE A 32 22.62 -27.29 0.18
N VAL A 33 22.93 -26.11 -0.36
CA VAL A 33 23.94 -25.94 -1.40
C VAL A 33 25.31 -26.43 -0.91
N VAL A 34 25.72 -26.05 0.30
CA VAL A 34 26.96 -26.50 0.93
C VAL A 34 26.98 -28.02 1.10
N LEU A 35 25.85 -28.63 1.54
CA LEU A 35 25.73 -30.08 1.68
C LEU A 35 25.97 -30.80 0.34
N PHE A 36 25.34 -30.34 -0.75
CA PHE A 36 25.51 -30.93 -2.07
C PHE A 36 26.94 -30.76 -2.60
N LEU A 37 27.53 -29.55 -2.49
CA LEU A 37 28.90 -29.31 -2.89
C LEU A 37 29.90 -30.15 -2.08
N THR A 38 29.69 -30.28 -0.78
CA THR A 38 30.50 -31.13 0.11
C THR A 38 30.37 -32.60 -0.27
N ALA A 39 29.17 -33.08 -0.55
CA ALA A 39 28.95 -34.46 -1.01
C ALA A 39 29.67 -34.72 -2.35
N ALA A 40 29.56 -33.81 -3.30
CA ALA A 40 30.25 -33.88 -4.60
C ALA A 40 31.78 -33.89 -4.42
N ALA A 41 32.32 -32.99 -3.58
CA ALA A 41 33.74 -32.94 -3.27
C ALA A 41 34.25 -34.25 -2.63
N HIS A 42 33.46 -34.85 -1.74
CA HIS A 42 33.82 -36.16 -1.16
C HIS A 42 33.76 -37.28 -2.17
N ILE A 43 32.86 -37.26 -3.14
CA ILE A 43 32.83 -38.24 -4.24
C ILE A 43 34.09 -38.09 -5.11
N LEU A 44 34.43 -36.87 -5.54
CA LEU A 44 35.60 -36.56 -6.35
C LEU A 44 36.93 -36.93 -5.65
N ASN A 45 37.01 -36.76 -4.34
CA ASN A 45 38.19 -37.07 -3.52
C ASN A 45 38.24 -38.54 -3.03
N GLY A 46 37.38 -39.43 -3.56
CA GLY A 46 37.36 -40.84 -3.14
C GLY A 46 36.90 -41.09 -1.73
N GLY A 47 36.19 -40.17 -1.12
CA GLY A 47 35.51 -40.30 0.18
C GLY A 47 34.29 -41.24 0.11
N VAL A 48 33.73 -41.39 -1.09
CA VAL A 48 32.69 -42.34 -1.46
C VAL A 48 33.19 -43.17 -2.63
N VAL A 49 33.30 -44.46 -2.45
CA VAL A 49 33.75 -45.42 -3.47
C VAL A 49 32.56 -46.31 -3.85
N PHE A 50 32.18 -46.26 -5.12
CA PHE A 50 31.09 -47.10 -5.64
C PHE A 50 31.60 -48.50 -5.94
N VAL A 51 31.34 -49.43 -5.02
CA VAL A 51 31.64 -50.85 -5.15
C VAL A 51 30.33 -51.62 -5.07
N SER A 52 30.06 -52.47 -6.07
CA SER A 52 28.86 -53.34 -6.05
C SER A 52 28.92 -54.32 -4.88
N PRO A 53 27.85 -54.56 -4.09
CA PRO A 53 26.46 -54.06 -4.24
C PRO A 53 26.15 -52.73 -3.55
N MET A 54 27.03 -52.17 -2.76
CA MET A 54 26.77 -50.92 -2.01
C MET A 54 28.00 -50.00 -1.95
N PRO A 55 27.80 -48.67 -2.02
CA PRO A 55 28.92 -47.75 -1.91
C PRO A 55 29.57 -47.80 -0.53
N VAL A 56 30.87 -47.75 -0.48
CA VAL A 56 31.67 -47.66 0.73
C VAL A 56 31.98 -46.18 1.00
N VAL A 57 31.52 -45.68 2.13
CA VAL A 57 31.71 -44.28 2.56
C VAL A 57 32.70 -44.22 3.75
N ARG A 58 33.74 -43.41 3.60
CA ARG A 58 34.73 -43.21 4.69
C ARG A 58 34.11 -42.59 5.94
N GLN A 59 34.61 -42.96 7.11
CA GLN A 59 34.09 -42.44 8.39
C GLN A 59 34.15 -40.92 8.48
N SER A 60 35.24 -40.29 8.01
CA SER A 60 35.38 -38.82 7.97
C SER A 60 34.32 -38.15 7.08
N THR A 61 33.98 -38.75 5.93
CA THR A 61 32.90 -38.29 5.03
C THR A 61 31.54 -38.39 5.72
N LYS A 62 31.27 -39.53 6.38
CA LYS A 62 30.04 -39.73 7.14
C LYS A 62 29.91 -38.69 8.25
N ALA A 63 30.99 -38.45 9.01
CA ALA A 63 31.00 -37.47 10.08
C ALA A 63 30.73 -36.04 9.55
N HIS A 64 31.39 -35.65 8.47
CA HIS A 64 31.21 -34.32 7.87
C HIS A 64 29.77 -34.08 7.39
N LEU A 65 29.22 -35.02 6.61
CA LEU A 65 27.84 -34.93 6.11
C LEU A 65 26.84 -34.98 7.28
N ALA A 66 27.09 -35.79 8.30
CA ALA A 66 26.22 -35.86 9.48
C ALA A 66 26.17 -34.55 10.26
N VAL A 67 27.31 -33.87 10.42
CA VAL A 67 27.35 -32.52 11.05
C VAL A 67 26.52 -31.51 10.26
N LEU A 68 26.66 -31.48 8.92
CA LEU A 68 25.86 -30.59 8.09
C LEU A 68 24.34 -30.89 8.18
N LEU A 69 23.97 -32.18 8.17
CA LEU A 69 22.58 -32.59 8.37
C LEU A 69 22.05 -32.28 9.78
N ALA A 70 22.88 -32.37 10.79
CA ALA A 70 22.52 -31.96 12.16
C ALA A 70 22.26 -30.44 12.23
N VAL A 71 23.12 -29.63 11.61
CA VAL A 71 22.94 -28.16 11.54
C VAL A 71 21.66 -27.83 10.78
N LEU A 72 21.39 -28.47 9.65
CA LEU A 72 20.14 -28.30 8.91
C LEU A 72 18.90 -28.63 9.76
N ALA A 73 18.95 -29.70 10.55
CA ALA A 73 17.86 -30.07 11.44
C ALA A 73 17.64 -29.03 12.56
N VAL A 74 18.72 -28.44 13.11
CA VAL A 74 18.62 -27.36 14.11
C VAL A 74 18.03 -26.09 13.47
N VAL A 75 18.47 -25.71 12.27
CA VAL A 75 17.90 -24.56 11.54
C VAL A 75 16.41 -24.77 11.29
N LYS A 76 16.01 -25.99 10.87
CA LYS A 76 14.59 -26.31 10.68
C LYS A 76 13.78 -26.33 11.98
N ALA A 77 14.37 -26.69 13.10
CA ALA A 77 13.73 -26.54 14.42
C ALA A 77 13.47 -25.05 14.76
N GLY A 78 14.43 -24.17 14.43
CA GLY A 78 14.25 -22.72 14.54
C GLY A 78 13.15 -22.19 13.63
N ASP A 79 13.05 -22.68 12.41
CA ASP A 79 11.99 -22.33 11.46
C ASP A 79 10.60 -22.73 12.00
N TYR A 80 10.43 -23.96 12.51
CA TYR A 80 9.20 -24.37 13.19
C TYR A 80 8.88 -23.52 14.43
N TRP A 81 9.91 -23.04 15.14
CA TRP A 81 9.69 -22.12 16.27
C TRP A 81 9.08 -20.79 15.81
N LEU A 82 9.46 -20.27 14.65
CA LEU A 82 8.84 -19.09 14.05
C LEU A 82 7.46 -19.41 13.47
N ASP A 83 7.29 -20.57 12.83
CA ASP A 83 6.01 -21.01 12.24
C ASP A 83 4.87 -21.01 13.27
N ARG A 84 5.16 -21.24 14.55
CA ARG A 84 4.14 -21.17 15.60
C ARG A 84 3.49 -19.79 15.73
N TYR A 85 4.22 -18.73 15.40
CA TYR A 85 3.66 -17.37 15.37
C TYR A 85 2.91 -17.10 14.05
N ALA A 86 3.40 -17.63 12.95
CA ALA A 86 2.78 -17.46 11.64
C ALA A 86 1.34 -18.02 11.55
N ILE A 87 0.96 -18.95 12.44
CA ILE A 87 -0.41 -19.48 12.49
C ILE A 87 -1.47 -18.40 12.77
N THR A 88 -1.12 -17.25 13.36
CA THR A 88 -2.06 -16.15 13.62
C THR A 88 -2.54 -15.45 12.35
N ASN A 89 -1.91 -15.71 11.19
CA ASN A 89 -2.28 -15.19 9.87
C ASN A 89 -2.75 -16.28 8.90
N THR A 90 -3.11 -17.46 9.39
CA THR A 90 -3.60 -18.55 8.53
C THR A 90 -5.01 -18.29 8.03
N GLU A 91 -5.33 -18.81 6.84
CA GLU A 91 -6.66 -18.74 6.21
C GLU A 91 -7.49 -20.01 6.45
N ARG A 92 -7.07 -20.87 7.36
CA ARG A 92 -7.80 -22.09 7.68
C ARG A 92 -8.96 -21.78 8.63
N GLY A 93 -10.18 -22.09 8.21
CA GLY A 93 -11.39 -21.88 9.00
C GLY A 93 -12.30 -20.80 8.41
N ILE A 94 -13.25 -20.33 9.22
CA ILE A 94 -14.27 -19.34 8.79
C ILE A 94 -13.80 -17.90 8.89
N VAL A 95 -12.76 -17.65 9.67
CA VAL A 95 -12.12 -16.34 9.82
C VAL A 95 -10.61 -16.50 9.68
N GLN A 96 -9.93 -15.42 9.37
CA GLN A 96 -8.48 -15.40 9.36
C GLN A 96 -7.90 -15.39 10.77
N GLY A 97 -6.78 -16.10 10.92
CA GLY A 97 -6.11 -16.25 12.19
C GLY A 97 -6.09 -17.69 12.71
N ALA A 98 -5.59 -17.87 13.93
CA ALA A 98 -5.50 -19.18 14.55
C ALA A 98 -6.86 -19.63 15.09
N THR A 99 -7.62 -20.36 14.29
CA THR A 99 -8.92 -20.96 14.63
C THR A 99 -8.78 -22.20 15.52
N TYR A 100 -9.90 -22.85 15.91
CA TYR A 100 -9.89 -23.99 16.81
C TYR A 100 -8.97 -25.12 16.33
N SER A 101 -9.09 -25.56 15.09
CA SER A 101 -8.27 -26.64 14.52
C SER A 101 -6.79 -26.26 14.45
N VAL A 102 -6.47 -25.01 14.22
CA VAL A 102 -5.09 -24.50 14.20
C VAL A 102 -4.49 -24.51 15.60
N VAL A 103 -5.19 -24.00 16.61
CA VAL A 103 -4.68 -23.94 18.00
C VAL A 103 -4.64 -25.31 18.65
N LYS A 104 -5.67 -26.19 18.43
CA LYS A 104 -5.80 -27.47 19.12
C LYS A 104 -5.14 -28.66 18.39
N ALA A 105 -4.85 -28.53 17.10
CA ALA A 105 -4.23 -29.61 16.32
C ALA A 105 -2.89 -29.18 15.69
N GLN A 106 -2.85 -28.07 14.94
CA GLN A 106 -1.65 -27.66 14.22
C GLN A 106 -0.55 -27.16 15.16
N LEU A 107 -0.86 -26.32 16.13
CA LEU A 107 0.14 -25.80 17.07
C LEU A 107 0.82 -26.91 17.89
N PRO A 108 0.12 -27.90 18.50
CA PRO A 108 0.76 -29.06 19.13
C PRO A 108 1.63 -29.86 18.18
N ALA A 109 1.22 -30.03 16.91
CA ALA A 109 2.01 -30.72 15.90
C ALA A 109 3.33 -29.97 15.59
N ILE A 110 3.29 -28.64 15.47
CA ILE A 110 4.49 -27.81 15.30
C ILE A 110 5.44 -27.99 16.50
N MET A 111 4.93 -27.96 17.72
CA MET A 111 5.74 -28.15 18.92
C MET A 111 6.40 -29.55 18.97
N LEU A 112 5.68 -30.59 18.53
CA LEU A 112 6.22 -31.93 18.37
C LEU A 112 7.31 -31.99 17.29
N LEU A 113 7.12 -31.29 16.17
CA LEU A 113 8.10 -31.22 15.07
C LEU A 113 9.40 -30.55 15.51
N ILE A 114 9.36 -29.50 16.34
CA ILE A 114 10.55 -28.90 16.95
C ILE A 114 11.33 -29.94 17.73
N LEU A 115 10.65 -30.70 18.59
CA LEU A 115 11.29 -31.72 19.41
C LEU A 115 11.93 -32.82 18.56
N ILE A 116 11.20 -33.33 17.55
CA ILE A 116 11.69 -34.35 16.62
C ILE A 116 12.89 -33.84 15.82
N ALA A 117 12.86 -32.60 15.35
CA ALA A 117 13.98 -32.01 14.62
C ALA A 117 15.25 -31.94 15.49
N LEU A 118 15.13 -31.49 16.75
CA LEU A 118 16.26 -31.46 17.70
C LEU A 118 16.79 -32.85 18.06
N LEU A 119 15.89 -33.81 18.26
CA LEU A 119 16.29 -35.20 18.49
C LEU A 119 17.01 -35.80 17.27
N THR A 120 16.51 -35.51 16.07
CA THR A 120 17.13 -35.96 14.80
C THR A 120 18.50 -35.32 14.62
N ALA A 121 18.68 -34.05 14.96
CA ALA A 121 19.98 -33.38 14.98
C ALA A 121 20.98 -34.11 15.92
N GLY A 122 20.55 -34.45 17.14
CA GLY A 122 21.35 -35.21 18.09
C GLY A 122 21.75 -36.61 17.57
N LEU A 123 20.81 -37.28 16.88
CA LEU A 123 21.10 -38.57 16.24
C LEU A 123 22.10 -38.46 15.08
N TYR A 124 22.01 -37.41 14.27
CA TYR A 124 23.02 -37.11 13.24
C TYR A 124 24.40 -36.86 13.87
N MET A 125 24.47 -36.11 14.96
CA MET A 125 25.73 -35.90 15.70
C MET A 125 26.33 -37.21 16.25
N SER A 126 25.50 -38.19 16.60
CA SER A 126 25.98 -39.51 17.05
C SER A 126 26.73 -40.29 15.96
N VAL A 127 26.46 -40.02 14.68
CA VAL A 127 27.15 -40.65 13.52
C VAL A 127 28.65 -40.38 13.55
N VAL A 128 29.08 -39.23 14.08
CA VAL A 128 30.50 -38.86 14.20
C VAL A 128 31.27 -39.95 14.98
N LYS A 129 30.64 -40.52 16.02
CA LYS A 129 31.24 -41.60 16.85
C LYS A 129 30.91 -43.00 16.35
N THR A 130 29.66 -43.22 15.92
CA THR A 130 29.15 -44.56 15.60
C THR A 130 29.38 -44.97 14.14
N GLY A 131 29.50 -44.01 13.22
CA GLY A 131 29.61 -44.24 11.77
C GLY A 131 28.33 -44.79 11.12
N SER A 132 27.24 -44.90 11.86
CA SER A 132 25.99 -45.51 11.38
C SER A 132 24.89 -44.48 11.15
N PHE A 133 24.35 -44.39 9.92
CA PHE A 133 23.21 -43.56 9.55
C PHE A 133 21.83 -44.19 9.81
N ARG A 134 21.77 -45.46 10.30
CA ARG A 134 20.49 -46.19 10.44
C ARG A 134 19.48 -45.43 11.30
N LEU A 135 19.88 -45.05 12.52
CA LEU A 135 18.99 -44.32 13.44
C LEU A 135 18.61 -42.93 12.97
N PRO A 136 19.55 -42.08 12.51
CA PRO A 136 19.18 -40.79 11.92
C PRO A 136 18.24 -40.87 10.74
N LEU A 137 18.40 -41.83 9.82
CA LEU A 137 17.51 -42.02 8.67
C LEU A 137 16.09 -42.44 9.09
N ILE A 138 15.98 -43.35 10.10
CA ILE A 138 14.68 -43.73 10.67
C ILE A 138 14.02 -42.52 11.32
N ALA A 139 14.78 -41.72 12.07
CA ALA A 139 14.27 -40.48 12.68
C ALA A 139 13.82 -39.46 11.64
N SER A 140 14.58 -39.30 10.55
CA SER A 140 14.19 -38.41 9.44
C SER A 140 12.92 -38.89 8.71
N ALA A 141 12.78 -40.21 8.51
CA ALA A 141 11.55 -40.77 7.93
C ALA A 141 10.34 -40.55 8.86
N LEU A 142 10.51 -40.80 10.17
CA LEU A 142 9.48 -40.52 11.17
C LEU A 142 9.12 -39.03 11.21
N TRP A 143 10.13 -38.14 11.15
CA TRP A 143 9.92 -36.69 11.08
C TRP A 143 9.06 -36.33 9.89
N LEU A 144 9.36 -36.86 8.70
CA LEU A 144 8.56 -36.63 7.49
C LEU A 144 7.10 -37.10 7.68
N VAL A 145 6.90 -38.30 8.25
CA VAL A 145 5.55 -38.83 8.52
C VAL A 145 4.80 -37.91 9.49
N VAL A 146 5.43 -37.47 10.59
CA VAL A 146 4.81 -36.57 11.56
C VAL A 146 4.53 -35.20 10.94
N ALA A 147 5.39 -34.70 10.07
CA ALA A 147 5.17 -33.44 9.36
C ALA A 147 3.91 -33.51 8.44
N ILE A 148 3.73 -34.61 7.73
CA ILE A 148 2.57 -34.80 6.85
C ILE A 148 1.30 -35.06 7.69
N VAL A 149 1.35 -35.99 8.61
CA VAL A 149 0.17 -36.37 9.40
C VAL A 149 -0.23 -35.24 10.36
N GLY A 150 0.70 -34.70 11.11
CA GLY A 150 0.46 -33.64 12.09
C GLY A 150 0.21 -32.26 11.46
N GLY A 151 0.88 -31.93 10.35
CA GLY A 151 0.74 -30.64 9.68
C GLY A 151 -0.48 -30.52 8.75
N LEU A 152 -0.89 -31.62 8.12
CA LEU A 152 -1.98 -31.61 7.12
C LEU A 152 -3.17 -32.46 7.53
N ILE A 153 -2.97 -33.76 7.81
CA ILE A 153 -4.08 -34.71 7.98
C ILE A 153 -4.80 -34.46 9.30
N TYR A 154 -4.08 -34.40 10.40
CA TYR A 154 -4.69 -34.27 11.73
C TYR A 154 -5.50 -32.98 11.92
N PRO A 155 -5.01 -31.79 11.53
CA PRO A 155 -5.83 -30.58 11.58
C PRO A 155 -7.08 -30.67 10.68
N ALA A 156 -6.98 -31.27 9.48
CA ALA A 156 -8.13 -31.46 8.59
C ALA A 156 -9.18 -32.41 9.18
N VAL A 157 -8.74 -33.50 9.82
CA VAL A 157 -9.66 -34.43 10.51
C VAL A 157 -10.34 -33.75 11.70
N VAL A 158 -9.60 -32.97 12.50
CA VAL A 158 -10.18 -32.20 13.61
C VAL A 158 -11.19 -31.18 13.08
N GLN A 159 -10.89 -30.49 11.99
CA GLN A 159 -11.83 -29.55 11.35
C GLN A 159 -13.11 -30.27 10.94
N ALA A 160 -12.99 -31.38 10.20
CA ALA A 160 -14.14 -32.09 9.64
C ALA A 160 -15.02 -32.76 10.69
N LEU A 161 -14.44 -33.41 11.70
CA LEU A 161 -15.15 -34.27 12.65
C LEU A 161 -15.46 -33.60 14.01
N VAL A 162 -14.71 -32.56 14.39
CA VAL A 162 -14.86 -31.90 15.70
C VAL A 162 -15.42 -30.49 15.57
N VAL A 163 -14.91 -29.72 14.59
CA VAL A 163 -15.31 -28.31 14.41
C VAL A 163 -16.61 -28.21 13.61
N ASN A 164 -16.64 -28.74 12.40
CA ASN A 164 -17.80 -28.55 11.49
C ASN A 164 -19.15 -28.96 12.09
N PRO A 165 -19.26 -30.05 12.90
CA PRO A 165 -20.55 -30.41 13.52
C PRO A 165 -21.02 -29.45 14.61
N ASN A 166 -20.10 -28.65 15.22
CA ASN A 166 -20.38 -27.71 16.30
C ASN A 166 -19.63 -26.39 16.07
N GLN A 167 -19.66 -25.88 14.86
CA GLN A 167 -18.80 -24.80 14.37
C GLN A 167 -18.98 -23.54 15.22
N GLU A 168 -20.21 -23.10 15.44
CA GLU A 168 -20.52 -21.90 16.22
C GLU A 168 -19.88 -21.93 17.60
N ALA A 169 -20.16 -22.94 18.41
CA ALA A 169 -19.63 -23.04 19.78
C ALA A 169 -18.10 -23.21 19.84
N ARG A 170 -17.50 -23.82 18.81
CA ARG A 170 -16.04 -24.05 18.77
C ARG A 170 -15.26 -22.85 18.26
N GLU A 171 -15.80 -22.12 17.28
CA GLU A 171 -15.09 -21.01 16.63
C GLU A 171 -15.42 -19.64 17.25
N GLN A 172 -16.51 -19.49 18.01
CA GLN A 172 -16.90 -18.22 18.63
C GLN A 172 -15.75 -17.47 19.32
N PRO A 173 -14.90 -18.09 20.17
CA PRO A 173 -13.80 -17.36 20.83
C PRO A 173 -12.72 -16.87 19.85
N TYR A 174 -12.58 -17.54 18.70
CA TYR A 174 -11.60 -17.17 17.66
C TYR A 174 -12.16 -16.12 16.72
N ILE A 175 -13.48 -16.16 16.44
CA ILE A 175 -14.20 -15.09 15.73
C ILE A 175 -14.08 -13.78 16.51
N GLU A 176 -14.31 -13.81 17.83
CA GLU A 176 -14.18 -12.63 18.68
C GLU A 176 -12.78 -12.03 18.61
N ARG A 177 -11.72 -12.86 18.64
CA ARG A 177 -10.34 -12.41 18.47
C ARG A 177 -10.10 -11.76 17.11
N ASN A 178 -10.67 -12.34 16.04
CA ASN A 178 -10.56 -11.79 14.69
C ASN A 178 -11.28 -10.44 14.59
N VAL A 179 -12.50 -10.32 15.11
CA VAL A 179 -13.27 -9.06 15.13
C VAL A 179 -12.50 -7.95 15.86
N ILE A 180 -11.99 -8.23 17.08
CA ILE A 180 -11.23 -7.25 17.86
C ILE A 180 -9.97 -6.82 17.11
N ALA A 181 -9.21 -7.78 16.57
CA ALA A 181 -7.98 -7.49 15.85
C ALA A 181 -8.24 -6.70 14.55
N THR A 182 -9.29 -7.05 13.82
CA THR A 182 -9.68 -6.35 12.58
C THR A 182 -10.09 -4.91 12.88
N ARG A 183 -10.90 -4.68 13.91
CA ARG A 183 -11.28 -3.32 14.33
C ARG A 183 -10.06 -2.50 14.74
N GLN A 184 -9.11 -3.10 15.45
CA GLN A 184 -7.84 -2.46 15.79
C GLN A 184 -7.00 -2.15 14.55
N ALA A 185 -6.89 -3.09 13.63
CA ALA A 185 -6.09 -2.95 12.41
C ALA A 185 -6.63 -1.86 11.47
N LEU A 186 -7.94 -1.71 11.41
CA LEU A 186 -8.61 -0.71 10.56
C LEU A 186 -8.90 0.63 11.26
N GLY A 187 -8.59 0.76 12.56
CA GLY A 187 -8.80 2.01 13.31
C GLY A 187 -10.25 2.33 13.63
N ILE A 188 -11.08 1.33 13.81
CA ILE A 188 -12.52 1.48 14.11
C ILE A 188 -12.90 1.00 15.50
N THR A 189 -11.94 0.93 16.44
CA THR A 189 -12.21 0.55 17.84
C THR A 189 -13.11 1.54 18.56
N ASP A 190 -12.98 2.82 18.23
CA ASP A 190 -13.62 3.94 18.96
C ASP A 190 -14.88 4.45 18.24
N VAL A 191 -15.43 3.65 17.30
CA VAL A 191 -16.68 4.01 16.62
C VAL A 191 -17.85 4.00 17.60
N GLU A 192 -18.44 5.18 17.81
CA GLU A 192 -19.60 5.38 18.65
C GLU A 192 -20.89 5.02 17.89
N VAL A 193 -21.67 4.13 18.47
CA VAL A 193 -22.98 3.75 17.92
C VAL A 193 -24.06 4.62 18.56
N ARG A 194 -24.72 5.45 17.74
CA ARG A 194 -25.85 6.28 18.19
C ARG A 194 -27.15 5.74 17.59
N THR A 195 -28.11 5.47 18.44
CA THR A 195 -29.47 5.16 17.99
C THR A 195 -30.20 6.48 17.77
N VAL A 196 -30.68 6.70 16.56
CA VAL A 196 -31.47 7.87 16.20
C VAL A 196 -32.93 7.44 16.07
N GLU A 197 -33.82 8.06 16.84
CA GLU A 197 -35.25 7.88 16.68
C GLU A 197 -35.73 8.69 15.47
N PHE A 198 -36.61 8.10 14.69
CA PHE A 198 -37.18 8.78 13.53
C PHE A 198 -38.26 9.75 14.00
N GLU A 199 -38.03 11.04 13.80
CA GLU A 199 -39.01 12.08 14.04
C GLU A 199 -39.67 12.55 12.73
N SER A 200 -40.96 12.91 12.81
CA SER A 200 -41.64 13.48 11.65
C SER A 200 -41.09 14.84 11.28
N LEU A 201 -40.84 15.06 10.00
CA LEU A 201 -40.38 16.34 9.49
C LEU A 201 -41.42 17.44 9.72
N THR A 202 -41.10 18.44 10.54
CA THR A 202 -41.93 19.61 10.81
C THR A 202 -41.36 20.87 10.16
N ALA A 203 -42.19 21.89 9.92
CA ALA A 203 -41.68 23.17 9.38
C ALA A 203 -40.60 23.79 10.28
N SER A 204 -40.75 23.72 11.61
CA SER A 204 -39.75 24.22 12.55
C SER A 204 -38.43 23.44 12.48
N ALA A 205 -38.49 22.11 12.30
CA ALA A 205 -37.28 21.31 12.15
C ALA A 205 -36.54 21.63 10.83
N VAL A 206 -37.25 22.02 9.78
CA VAL A 206 -36.65 22.50 8.53
C VAL A 206 -35.98 23.85 8.74
N GLU A 207 -36.67 24.80 9.41
CA GLU A 207 -36.11 26.13 9.69
C GLU A 207 -34.86 26.07 10.61
N GLU A 208 -34.85 25.15 11.59
CA GLU A 208 -33.69 24.92 12.47
C GLU A 208 -32.49 24.25 11.77
N ASN A 209 -32.73 23.63 10.61
CA ASN A 209 -31.71 22.89 9.86
C ASN A 209 -31.53 23.44 8.41
N LEU A 210 -31.75 24.73 8.20
CA LEU A 210 -31.60 25.34 6.85
C LEU A 210 -30.21 25.19 6.29
N ALA A 211 -29.15 25.47 7.07
CA ALA A 211 -27.77 25.40 6.58
C ALA A 211 -27.36 24.00 6.06
N PRO A 212 -27.66 22.88 6.74
CA PRO A 212 -27.48 21.56 6.16
C PRO A 212 -28.29 21.30 4.89
N LEU A 213 -29.50 21.87 4.79
CA LEU A 213 -30.37 21.70 3.63
C LEU A 213 -29.87 22.51 2.43
N GLU A 214 -29.41 23.73 2.63
CA GLU A 214 -28.80 24.59 1.60
C GLU A 214 -27.52 23.98 1.01
N ASN A 215 -26.74 23.31 1.87
CA ASN A 215 -25.56 22.57 1.45
C ASN A 215 -25.88 21.15 0.90
N THR A 216 -27.16 20.80 0.71
CA THR A 216 -27.53 19.55 0.09
C THR A 216 -27.08 19.52 -1.36
N ARG A 217 -26.29 18.51 -1.72
CA ARG A 217 -25.70 18.38 -3.04
C ARG A 217 -26.77 18.07 -4.10
N LEU A 218 -27.02 19.03 -5.01
CA LEU A 218 -27.88 18.87 -6.20
C LEU A 218 -27.06 18.37 -7.41
N LEU A 219 -25.81 18.78 -7.53
CA LEU A 219 -24.92 18.38 -8.62
C LEU A 219 -24.18 17.09 -8.27
N ASN A 220 -24.41 16.04 -9.05
CA ASN A 220 -23.71 14.77 -8.91
C ASN A 220 -22.38 14.82 -9.67
N PRO A 221 -21.21 14.61 -9.02
CA PRO A 221 -19.90 14.66 -9.67
C PRO A 221 -19.80 13.78 -10.92
N ALA A 222 -20.30 12.54 -10.85
CA ALA A 222 -20.23 11.58 -11.95
C ALA A 222 -21.02 12.04 -13.19
N GLU A 223 -22.21 12.66 -12.99
CA GLU A 223 -23.06 13.14 -14.09
C GLU A 223 -22.58 14.47 -14.65
N MET A 224 -21.87 15.28 -13.85
CA MET A 224 -21.38 16.58 -14.25
C MET A 224 -20.10 16.52 -15.12
N GLN A 225 -19.48 15.35 -15.32
CA GLN A 225 -18.26 15.20 -16.10
C GLN A 225 -18.35 15.81 -17.51
N SER A 226 -19.30 15.33 -18.29
CA SER A 226 -19.48 15.80 -19.65
C SER A 226 -19.82 17.28 -19.69
N ARG A 227 -20.53 17.78 -18.68
CA ARG A 227 -20.96 19.18 -18.61
C ARG A 227 -19.79 20.12 -18.31
N PHE A 228 -18.97 19.78 -17.30
CA PHE A 228 -17.76 20.54 -16.97
C PHE A 228 -16.80 20.59 -18.17
N LEU A 229 -16.60 19.42 -18.82
CA LEU A 229 -15.74 19.35 -20.01
C LEU A 229 -16.24 20.24 -21.16
N VAL A 230 -17.54 20.20 -21.49
CA VAL A 230 -18.13 21.00 -22.56
C VAL A 230 -18.13 22.49 -22.23
N ASP A 231 -18.48 22.85 -20.99
CA ASP A 231 -18.64 24.26 -20.62
C ASP A 231 -17.30 24.94 -20.29
N ARG A 232 -16.26 24.22 -19.87
CA ARG A 232 -14.99 24.76 -19.36
C ARG A 232 -13.71 24.10 -19.88
N GLY A 233 -13.83 23.03 -20.63
CA GLY A 233 -12.70 22.29 -21.21
C GLY A 233 -12.37 22.67 -22.65
N GLU A 234 -12.91 23.79 -23.19
CA GLU A 234 -12.89 24.14 -24.62
C GLU A 234 -11.50 24.46 -25.24
N VAL A 235 -10.43 24.45 -24.45
CA VAL A 235 -9.09 24.69 -25.00
C VAL A 235 -8.51 23.35 -25.49
N ALA A 236 -8.17 23.26 -26.76
CA ALA A 236 -7.62 22.05 -27.36
C ALA A 236 -6.42 21.50 -26.56
N GLY A 237 -6.50 20.25 -26.10
CA GLY A 237 -5.49 19.60 -25.32
C GLY A 237 -5.62 19.79 -23.81
N LEU A 238 -6.65 20.46 -23.30
CA LEU A 238 -7.02 20.42 -21.89
C LEU A 238 -8.21 19.48 -21.69
N THR A 239 -8.26 18.86 -20.51
CA THR A 239 -9.37 18.00 -20.06
C THR A 239 -9.74 18.32 -18.63
N ILE A 240 -10.92 17.88 -18.23
CA ILE A 240 -11.39 17.85 -16.85
C ILE A 240 -11.78 16.40 -16.59
N ASP A 241 -10.83 15.61 -16.08
CA ASP A 241 -11.03 14.17 -15.90
C ASP A 241 -11.72 13.87 -14.58
N ASP A 242 -11.40 14.61 -13.53
CA ASP A 242 -11.95 14.42 -12.21
C ASP A 242 -12.62 15.67 -11.64
N ARG A 243 -13.55 15.49 -10.72
CA ARG A 243 -14.33 16.53 -10.05
C ARG A 243 -14.56 16.11 -8.61
N ASP A 244 -13.92 16.82 -7.74
CA ASP A 244 -13.95 16.59 -6.33
C ASP A 244 -14.99 17.44 -5.62
N VAL A 245 -15.55 16.93 -4.54
CA VAL A 245 -16.39 17.73 -3.65
C VAL A 245 -15.52 18.27 -2.53
N ASP A 246 -15.51 19.58 -2.38
CA ASP A 246 -14.78 20.25 -1.30
C ASP A 246 -15.58 21.43 -0.74
N ARG A 247 -15.04 22.18 0.19
CA ARG A 247 -15.66 23.32 0.89
C ARG A 247 -14.84 24.56 0.65
N TYR A 248 -15.49 25.61 0.20
CA TYR A 248 -14.86 26.92 0.02
C TYR A 248 -15.77 28.03 0.51
N VAL A 249 -15.20 29.06 1.11
CA VAL A 249 -15.87 30.34 1.31
C VAL A 249 -15.87 31.06 -0.04
N LEU A 250 -17.04 31.21 -0.65
CA LEU A 250 -17.15 31.81 -1.99
C LEU A 250 -17.32 33.32 -1.97
N GLU A 251 -17.87 33.87 -0.87
CA GLU A 251 -18.04 35.30 -0.65
C GLU A 251 -17.55 35.66 0.74
N ASP A 252 -16.85 36.77 0.91
CA ASP A 252 -16.28 37.20 2.17
C ASP A 252 -17.34 37.30 3.27
N GLY A 253 -17.13 36.59 4.37
CA GLY A 253 -17.99 36.61 5.55
C GLY A 253 -19.16 35.63 5.50
N GLU A 254 -19.25 34.78 4.48
CA GLU A 254 -20.20 33.67 4.40
C GLU A 254 -19.66 32.37 5.00
N GLU A 255 -20.56 31.44 5.31
CA GLU A 255 -20.20 30.09 5.72
C GLU A 255 -19.66 29.28 4.52
N PRO A 256 -18.78 28.29 4.73
CA PRO A 256 -18.25 27.47 3.66
C PRO A 256 -19.35 26.69 2.93
N GLU A 257 -19.39 26.80 1.61
CA GLU A 257 -20.29 26.03 0.74
C GLU A 257 -19.59 24.79 0.17
N LEU A 258 -20.38 23.74 -0.08
CA LEU A 258 -19.88 22.59 -0.86
C LEU A 258 -19.78 22.96 -2.32
N VAL A 259 -18.62 22.72 -2.91
CA VAL A 259 -18.35 22.96 -4.32
C VAL A 259 -17.91 21.68 -5.03
N LEU A 260 -18.17 21.59 -6.32
CA LEU A 260 -17.40 20.72 -7.21
C LEU A 260 -16.18 21.51 -7.67
N ILE A 261 -14.98 20.99 -7.40
CA ILE A 261 -13.71 21.56 -7.88
C ILE A 261 -13.06 20.60 -8.87
N ALA A 262 -12.42 21.13 -9.88
CA ALA A 262 -11.74 20.35 -10.90
C ALA A 262 -10.53 21.09 -11.48
N ALA A 263 -9.50 20.34 -11.82
CA ALA A 263 -8.34 20.87 -12.52
C ALA A 263 -8.53 20.79 -14.06
N ARG A 264 -8.07 21.80 -14.77
CA ARG A 264 -7.96 21.75 -16.24
C ARG A 264 -6.59 21.17 -16.60
N GLU A 265 -6.53 19.87 -16.65
CA GLU A 265 -5.31 19.10 -16.86
C GLU A 265 -4.92 19.02 -18.34
N LEU A 266 -3.62 18.85 -18.60
CA LEU A 266 -3.12 18.62 -19.94
C LEU A 266 -3.35 17.16 -20.37
N GLN A 267 -4.06 16.97 -21.47
CA GLN A 267 -4.24 15.67 -22.11
C GLN A 267 -3.48 15.62 -23.45
N LEU A 268 -2.29 15.04 -23.44
CA LEU A 268 -1.41 15.00 -24.63
C LEU A 268 -2.05 14.29 -25.84
N SER A 269 -2.96 13.35 -25.61
CA SER A 269 -3.71 12.67 -26.68
C SER A 269 -4.67 13.61 -27.44
N ALA A 270 -5.17 14.67 -26.78
CA ALA A 270 -6.11 15.66 -27.32
C ALA A 270 -5.41 16.91 -27.88
N VAL A 271 -4.10 17.03 -27.76
CA VAL A 271 -3.31 18.14 -28.34
C VAL A 271 -3.32 18.06 -29.87
N THR A 272 -3.50 19.18 -30.51
CA THR A 272 -3.54 19.27 -32.00
C THR A 272 -2.16 19.07 -32.62
N ASN A 273 -1.13 19.73 -32.07
CA ASN A 273 0.25 19.60 -32.52
C ASN A 273 0.93 18.40 -31.85
N LYS A 274 0.99 17.25 -32.53
CA LYS A 274 1.60 16.00 -32.07
C LYS A 274 3.08 15.84 -32.45
N SER A 275 3.72 16.91 -32.95
CA SER A 275 5.18 16.89 -33.14
C SER A 275 5.87 16.75 -31.80
N TRP A 276 7.13 16.28 -31.78
CA TRP A 276 7.91 16.19 -30.56
C TRP A 276 7.96 17.53 -29.80
N GLN A 277 8.24 18.63 -30.51
CA GLN A 277 8.21 19.97 -29.93
C GLN A 277 6.82 20.33 -29.38
N GLY A 278 5.76 19.99 -30.11
CA GLY A 278 4.38 20.20 -29.67
C GLY A 278 4.04 19.51 -28.37
N LEU A 279 4.55 18.30 -28.16
CA LEU A 279 4.26 17.49 -26.97
C LEU A 279 5.16 17.79 -25.77
N HIS A 280 6.43 18.20 -26.01
CA HIS A 280 7.42 18.31 -24.95
C HIS A 280 7.91 19.73 -24.65
N LEU A 281 7.72 20.69 -25.59
CA LEU A 281 8.20 22.06 -25.44
C LEU A 281 7.05 23.09 -25.40
N ILE A 282 5.94 22.83 -26.12
CA ILE A 282 4.84 23.79 -26.27
C ILE A 282 3.68 23.44 -25.32
N ASN A 283 3.16 22.23 -25.41
CA ASN A 283 2.08 21.77 -24.51
C ASN A 283 2.68 21.08 -23.29
N THR A 284 3.18 21.89 -22.37
CA THR A 284 3.92 21.42 -21.20
C THR A 284 3.07 21.34 -19.95
N ARG A 285 1.90 22.02 -19.88
CA ARG A 285 1.16 22.27 -18.65
C ARG A 285 -0.34 22.30 -18.84
N GLY A 286 -1.09 21.96 -17.79
CA GLY A 286 -2.51 22.27 -17.61
C GLY A 286 -2.69 23.71 -17.14
N CYS A 287 -3.97 24.17 -16.97
CA CYS A 287 -4.26 25.59 -16.75
C CYS A 287 -5.37 25.82 -15.73
N GLY A 288 -5.01 25.93 -14.46
CA GLY A 288 -5.85 26.40 -13.37
C GLY A 288 -6.96 25.44 -12.94
N LEU A 289 -7.71 25.91 -11.97
CA LEU A 289 -8.84 25.20 -11.38
C LEU A 289 -10.17 25.87 -11.74
N VAL A 290 -11.24 25.10 -11.77
CA VAL A 290 -12.61 25.56 -11.92
C VAL A 290 -13.46 24.94 -10.83
N MET A 291 -14.39 25.73 -10.26
CA MET A 291 -15.32 25.23 -9.26
C MET A 291 -16.75 25.65 -9.56
N ALA A 292 -17.71 24.95 -8.95
CA ALA A 292 -19.12 25.32 -8.97
C ALA A 292 -19.79 24.86 -7.66
N PRO A 293 -20.60 25.72 -7.00
CA PRO A 293 -21.39 25.32 -5.83
C PRO A 293 -22.25 24.10 -6.15
N THR A 294 -22.35 23.15 -5.23
CA THR A 294 -23.12 21.92 -5.44
C THR A 294 -24.60 22.07 -5.16
N GLY A 295 -24.99 23.02 -4.32
CA GLY A 295 -26.35 23.22 -3.82
C GLY A 295 -27.22 24.14 -4.70
N ARG A 296 -26.63 24.77 -5.73
CA ARG A 296 -27.35 25.74 -6.58
C ARG A 296 -26.98 25.66 -8.06
N VAL A 297 -27.93 26.06 -8.89
CA VAL A 297 -27.75 26.19 -10.34
C VAL A 297 -28.27 27.53 -10.80
N LEU A 298 -27.77 28.02 -11.94
CA LEU A 298 -28.28 29.24 -12.58
C LEU A 298 -29.69 29.01 -13.13
N GLU A 299 -30.42 30.09 -13.46
CA GLU A 299 -31.78 30.04 -14.05
C GLU A 299 -31.86 29.17 -15.31
N ASN A 300 -30.78 29.10 -16.07
CA ASN A 300 -30.68 28.27 -17.29
C ASN A 300 -30.28 26.81 -16.99
N GLN A 301 -30.37 26.35 -15.72
CA GLN A 301 -30.01 25.00 -15.24
C GLN A 301 -28.53 24.65 -15.46
N ARG A 302 -27.64 25.62 -15.58
CA ARG A 302 -26.20 25.41 -15.65
C ARG A 302 -25.58 25.57 -14.28
N PRO A 303 -24.46 24.85 -14.00
CA PRO A 303 -23.65 25.14 -12.83
C PRO A 303 -23.18 26.58 -12.81
N ASP A 304 -23.14 27.17 -11.62
CA ASP A 304 -22.57 28.53 -11.42
C ASP A 304 -21.05 28.42 -11.36
N TYR A 305 -20.42 28.37 -12.55
CA TYR A 305 -18.97 28.19 -12.62
C TYR A 305 -18.22 29.42 -12.12
N ARG A 306 -17.26 29.16 -11.23
CA ARG A 306 -16.33 30.19 -10.74
C ARG A 306 -14.91 29.80 -11.10
N THR A 307 -14.11 30.76 -11.53
CA THR A 307 -12.67 30.59 -11.74
C THR A 307 -11.99 30.81 -10.40
N VAL A 308 -11.09 29.90 -10.05
CA VAL A 308 -10.24 30.03 -8.86
C VAL A 308 -9.12 31.01 -9.18
N ASP A 309 -8.97 32.05 -8.37
CA ASP A 309 -7.87 33.01 -8.53
C ASP A 309 -6.58 32.37 -8.01
N LEU A 310 -5.63 32.16 -8.90
CA LEU A 310 -4.33 31.55 -8.62
C LEU A 310 -3.22 32.49 -9.11
N GLU A 311 -2.23 32.74 -8.27
CA GLU A 311 -1.03 33.49 -8.67
C GLU A 311 -0.24 32.74 -9.75
N ARG A 312 -0.26 31.41 -9.68
CA ARG A 312 0.38 30.49 -10.63
C ARG A 312 -0.62 29.42 -11.08
N PRO A 313 -1.36 29.67 -12.17
CA PRO A 313 -2.36 28.74 -12.68
C PRO A 313 -1.78 27.56 -13.47
N GLU A 314 -0.48 27.53 -13.71
CA GLU A 314 0.17 26.50 -14.50
C GLU A 314 0.29 25.18 -13.71
N LEU A 315 -0.25 24.10 -14.28
CA LEU A 315 -0.21 22.77 -13.71
C LEU A 315 0.86 21.92 -14.46
N TYR A 316 2.11 22.04 -14.05
CA TYR A 316 3.21 21.24 -14.63
C TYR A 316 3.21 19.80 -14.11
N PHE A 317 2.64 19.56 -12.93
CA PHE A 317 2.50 18.26 -12.31
C PHE A 317 1.01 17.97 -12.08
N SER A 318 0.53 16.83 -12.57
CA SER A 318 -0.86 16.43 -12.40
C SER A 318 -1.00 14.89 -12.48
N PRO A 319 -2.10 14.31 -11.96
CA PRO A 319 -2.32 12.86 -11.96
C PRO A 319 -2.27 12.20 -13.34
N THR A 320 -2.69 12.93 -14.39
CA THR A 320 -2.80 12.40 -15.76
C THR A 320 -1.50 12.46 -16.56
N LEU A 321 -0.47 13.15 -16.07
CA LEU A 321 0.79 13.37 -16.80
C LEU A 321 1.76 12.20 -16.63
N THR A 322 2.03 11.50 -17.73
CA THR A 322 2.98 10.37 -17.76
C THR A 322 4.27 10.68 -18.54
N SER A 323 4.33 11.80 -19.27
CA SER A 323 5.43 12.19 -20.14
C SER A 323 6.28 13.29 -19.52
N TYR A 324 7.55 13.37 -19.92
CA TYR A 324 8.41 14.50 -19.56
C TYR A 324 8.04 15.77 -20.36
N ALA A 325 8.43 16.92 -19.85
CA ALA A 325 8.40 18.21 -20.56
C ALA A 325 9.71 18.95 -20.33
N ILE A 326 10.06 19.86 -21.22
CA ILE A 326 11.21 20.75 -21.08
C ILE A 326 10.66 22.17 -21.06
N ALA A 327 10.74 22.80 -19.91
CA ALA A 327 10.31 24.18 -19.69
C ALA A 327 11.47 25.17 -19.99
N ASN A 328 11.13 26.44 -20.17
CA ASN A 328 12.06 27.53 -20.43
C ASN A 328 12.94 27.29 -21.67
N THR A 329 12.35 26.80 -22.75
CA THR A 329 13.02 26.63 -24.05
C THR A 329 12.84 27.86 -24.92
N ASP A 330 13.47 27.91 -26.11
CA ASP A 330 13.23 28.93 -27.11
C ASP A 330 11.87 28.80 -27.83
N SER A 331 11.07 27.79 -27.43
CA SER A 331 9.69 27.61 -27.94
C SER A 331 8.70 28.24 -26.97
N ASP A 332 7.71 28.95 -27.53
CA ASP A 332 6.62 29.54 -26.75
C ASP A 332 5.76 28.44 -26.13
N GLU A 333 5.77 28.33 -24.80
CA GLU A 333 4.89 27.43 -24.08
C GLU A 333 3.45 27.92 -24.15
N ARG A 334 2.50 26.98 -24.05
CA ARG A 334 1.07 27.34 -23.99
C ARG A 334 0.81 28.29 -22.82
N GLU A 335 0.15 29.40 -23.12
CA GLU A 335 -0.25 30.39 -22.12
C GLU A 335 -1.51 29.93 -21.37
N CYS A 336 -1.56 30.15 -20.07
CA CYS A 336 -2.75 29.93 -19.24
C CYS A 336 -3.51 31.24 -18.97
N SER A 337 -2.81 32.33 -18.72
CA SER A 337 -3.34 33.69 -18.54
C SER A 337 -2.35 34.70 -19.07
N GLU A 338 -1.17 34.78 -18.54
CA GLU A 338 -0.06 35.63 -18.95
C GLU A 338 1.19 34.80 -19.24
N PRO A 339 2.10 35.27 -20.09
CA PRO A 339 3.36 34.58 -20.36
C PRO A 339 4.23 34.53 -19.10
N HIS A 340 4.47 33.34 -18.58
CA HIS A 340 5.38 33.14 -17.44
C HIS A 340 6.39 32.04 -17.75
N SER A 341 7.64 32.27 -17.36
CA SER A 341 8.68 31.26 -17.36
C SER A 341 8.52 30.35 -16.14
N TYR A 342 8.92 29.09 -16.26
CA TYR A 342 8.96 28.16 -15.13
C TYR A 342 10.05 28.58 -14.14
N GLU A 343 9.66 28.87 -12.91
CA GLU A 343 10.57 29.31 -11.82
C GLU A 343 10.79 28.23 -10.75
N GLY A 344 10.24 27.02 -10.95
CA GLY A 344 10.38 25.94 -10.01
C GLY A 344 11.80 25.38 -9.93
N THR A 345 12.16 24.83 -8.78
CA THR A 345 13.50 24.32 -8.47
C THR A 345 13.64 22.81 -8.70
N THR A 346 12.56 22.08 -8.94
CA THR A 346 12.57 20.62 -9.09
C THR A 346 12.95 20.13 -10.48
N GLY A 347 13.04 21.04 -11.46
CA GLY A 347 13.52 20.74 -12.80
C GLY A 347 15.03 20.47 -12.86
N VAL A 348 15.45 19.60 -13.77
CA VAL A 348 16.88 19.34 -14.01
C VAL A 348 17.38 20.23 -15.12
N ALA A 349 18.36 21.12 -14.81
CA ALA A 349 18.96 22.02 -15.77
C ALA A 349 19.57 21.28 -16.98
N MET A 350 19.24 21.72 -18.20
CA MET A 350 19.62 21.10 -19.47
C MET A 350 20.85 21.75 -20.14
N SER A 351 21.56 22.63 -19.45
CA SER A 351 22.76 23.31 -19.94
C SER A 351 23.90 22.36 -20.32
N SER A 352 24.00 21.17 -19.69
CA SER A 352 25.09 20.22 -19.92
C SER A 352 24.76 19.19 -21.01
N PHE A 353 25.65 19.01 -21.98
CA PHE A 353 25.53 17.95 -23.00
C PHE A 353 25.42 16.57 -22.38
N THR A 354 26.16 16.27 -21.30
CA THR A 354 26.12 14.96 -20.64
C THR A 354 24.75 14.67 -20.02
N ARG A 355 24.06 15.68 -19.46
CA ARG A 355 22.69 15.54 -18.95
C ARG A 355 21.69 15.31 -20.08
N ARG A 356 21.80 16.09 -21.18
CA ARG A 356 20.97 15.87 -22.39
C ARG A 356 21.15 14.46 -22.93
N ALA A 357 22.39 13.97 -23.01
CA ALA A 357 22.69 12.61 -23.46
C ALA A 357 22.13 11.53 -22.51
N ALA A 358 22.22 11.76 -21.20
CA ALA A 358 21.64 10.85 -20.21
C ALA A 358 20.11 10.76 -20.35
N PHE A 359 19.41 11.87 -20.51
CA PHE A 359 17.96 11.89 -20.72
C PHE A 359 17.57 11.30 -22.08
N ALA A 360 18.32 11.61 -23.14
CA ALA A 360 18.08 11.03 -24.47
C ALA A 360 18.19 9.49 -24.43
N LEU A 361 19.14 8.96 -23.69
CA LEU A 361 19.30 7.52 -23.48
C LEU A 361 18.20 6.95 -22.55
N ALA A 362 17.87 7.64 -21.47
CA ALA A 362 16.87 7.19 -20.50
C ALA A 362 15.46 7.10 -21.10
N PHE A 363 15.10 8.05 -21.97
CA PHE A 363 13.79 8.07 -22.64
C PHE A 363 13.84 7.45 -24.05
N LEU A 364 15.00 7.01 -24.53
CA LEU A 364 15.24 6.54 -25.91
C LEU A 364 14.78 7.58 -26.94
N ASP A 365 15.02 8.86 -26.64
CA ASP A 365 14.57 9.99 -27.45
C ASP A 365 15.73 10.89 -27.86
N TYR A 366 16.17 10.75 -29.10
CA TYR A 366 17.29 11.51 -29.66
C TYR A 366 16.97 12.99 -29.91
N ASN A 367 15.68 13.38 -29.94
CA ASN A 367 15.28 14.76 -30.17
C ASN A 367 15.80 15.68 -29.07
N VAL A 368 15.97 15.19 -27.85
CA VAL A 368 16.56 15.93 -26.73
C VAL A 368 17.99 16.41 -27.05
N LEU A 369 18.74 15.67 -27.88
CA LEU A 369 20.09 16.07 -28.34
C LEU A 369 20.06 16.90 -29.61
N GLY A 370 19.11 16.61 -30.50
CA GLY A 370 19.08 17.17 -31.86
C GLY A 370 18.41 18.55 -31.99
N THR A 371 17.59 18.92 -30.98
CA THR A 371 16.87 20.21 -31.03
C THR A 371 17.76 21.39 -30.69
N GLY A 372 17.63 22.48 -31.44
CA GLY A 372 18.25 23.78 -31.13
C GLY A 372 17.44 24.62 -30.13
N ALA A 373 16.24 24.20 -29.76
CA ALA A 373 15.34 24.96 -28.88
C ALA A 373 15.72 24.88 -27.37
N ILE A 374 16.57 23.92 -26.99
CA ILE A 374 17.04 23.80 -25.60
C ILE A 374 18.23 24.73 -25.37
N ASN A 375 18.06 25.67 -24.44
CA ASN A 375 19.06 26.65 -24.01
C ASN A 375 19.60 26.38 -22.61
N ASP A 376 20.39 27.29 -22.04
CA ASP A 376 21.02 27.13 -20.72
C ASP A 376 20.03 27.29 -19.54
N GLU A 377 18.89 27.94 -19.76
CA GLU A 377 17.82 28.13 -18.77
C GLU A 377 16.80 26.97 -18.79
N SER A 378 16.86 26.13 -19.83
CA SER A 378 15.93 25.03 -20.00
C SER A 378 16.01 23.99 -18.87
N GLN A 379 14.87 23.55 -18.40
CA GLN A 379 14.73 22.58 -17.32
C GLN A 379 13.90 21.36 -17.75
N MET A 380 14.43 20.17 -17.55
CA MET A 380 13.72 18.92 -17.75
C MET A 380 12.82 18.64 -16.56
N LEU A 381 11.51 18.59 -16.79
CA LEU A 381 10.50 18.16 -15.83
C LEU A 381 10.13 16.71 -16.13
N TRP A 382 10.44 15.80 -15.22
CA TRP A 382 10.17 14.38 -15.37
C TRP A 382 9.52 13.81 -14.12
N VAL A 383 8.89 12.63 -14.23
CA VAL A 383 8.04 12.08 -13.16
C VAL A 383 6.99 13.13 -12.75
N ARG A 384 6.20 13.53 -13.73
CA ARG A 384 5.21 14.59 -13.59
C ARG A 384 3.86 14.09 -13.09
N GLY A 385 3.61 12.78 -13.21
CA GLY A 385 2.46 12.13 -12.60
C GLY A 385 2.55 12.20 -11.08
N VAL A 386 1.48 12.64 -10.42
CA VAL A 386 1.45 12.83 -8.96
C VAL A 386 1.73 11.51 -8.25
N ASN A 387 0.97 10.45 -8.53
CA ASN A 387 1.16 9.14 -7.88
C ASN A 387 2.52 8.52 -8.23
N ASP A 388 2.95 8.58 -9.49
CA ASP A 388 4.27 8.08 -9.91
C ASP A 388 5.42 8.77 -9.15
N ARG A 389 5.24 10.06 -8.84
CA ARG A 389 6.21 10.86 -8.08
C ARG A 389 6.26 10.44 -6.63
N LEU A 390 5.12 10.26 -6.00
CA LEU A 390 5.00 9.79 -4.62
C LEU A 390 5.57 8.38 -4.44
N GLU A 391 5.23 7.45 -5.33
CA GLU A 391 5.74 6.08 -5.31
C GLU A 391 7.27 6.01 -5.46
N LYS A 392 7.88 6.92 -6.22
CA LYS A 392 9.35 6.98 -6.32
C LYS A 392 10.02 7.55 -5.09
N LEU A 393 9.37 8.48 -4.38
CA LEU A 393 9.92 9.09 -3.17
C LEU A 393 9.73 8.18 -1.94
N ALA A 394 8.55 7.58 -1.79
CA ALA A 394 8.22 6.73 -0.65
C ALA A 394 7.51 5.44 -1.11
N PRO A 395 8.24 4.48 -1.76
CA PRO A 395 7.65 3.26 -2.33
C PRO A 395 7.13 2.28 -1.27
N PHE A 396 7.32 2.57 -0.01
CA PHE A 396 6.87 1.78 1.13
C PHE A 396 5.50 2.22 1.68
N LEU A 397 4.93 3.30 1.14
CA LEU A 397 3.55 3.71 1.38
C LEU A 397 2.66 3.21 0.23
N SER A 398 1.39 2.96 0.54
CA SER A 398 0.35 2.73 -0.46
C SER A 398 -0.44 4.04 -0.65
N TYR A 399 -0.78 4.37 -1.88
CA TYR A 399 -1.43 5.64 -2.20
C TYR A 399 -2.86 5.43 -2.68
N ASP A 400 -3.74 6.37 -2.32
CA ASP A 400 -5.05 6.44 -2.94
C ASP A 400 -4.91 6.74 -4.44
N ALA A 401 -5.82 6.20 -5.22
CA ALA A 401 -5.81 6.40 -6.66
C ALA A 401 -6.39 7.76 -7.10
N ASP A 402 -6.96 8.50 -6.16
CA ASP A 402 -7.75 9.70 -6.37
C ASP A 402 -7.11 10.94 -5.72
N PRO A 403 -6.04 11.50 -6.32
CA PRO A 403 -5.49 12.79 -5.93
C PRO A 403 -6.50 13.90 -6.17
N TYR A 404 -6.81 14.70 -5.17
CA TYR A 404 -7.74 15.81 -5.32
C TYR A 404 -7.04 17.17 -5.29
N PRO A 405 -7.48 18.15 -6.13
CA PRO A 405 -6.89 19.46 -6.18
C PRO A 405 -7.43 20.37 -5.08
N VAL A 406 -6.55 21.16 -4.48
CA VAL A 406 -6.89 22.21 -3.51
C VAL A 406 -6.25 23.52 -3.95
N ALA A 407 -7.02 24.61 -3.87
CA ALA A 407 -6.50 25.96 -4.00
C ALA A 407 -6.18 26.53 -2.61
N VAL A 408 -4.93 26.86 -2.37
CA VAL A 408 -4.44 27.38 -1.09
C VAL A 408 -3.33 28.40 -1.33
N ASP A 409 -3.35 29.53 -0.64
CA ASP A 409 -2.34 30.61 -0.75
C ASP A 409 -2.03 31.00 -2.22
N GLY A 410 -3.06 31.11 -3.07
CA GLY A 410 -2.91 31.45 -4.49
C GLY A 410 -2.24 30.36 -5.34
N ARG A 411 -2.08 29.12 -4.83
CA ARG A 411 -1.47 27.98 -5.51
C ARG A 411 -2.46 26.83 -5.66
N ALA A 412 -2.24 26.02 -6.69
CA ALA A 412 -2.89 24.71 -6.80
C ALA A 412 -1.98 23.63 -6.25
N VAL A 413 -2.49 22.82 -5.33
CA VAL A 413 -1.80 21.65 -4.80
C VAL A 413 -2.65 20.40 -4.98
N TRP A 414 -2.01 19.24 -5.11
CA TRP A 414 -2.65 17.94 -5.10
C TRP A 414 -2.50 17.32 -3.72
N VAL A 415 -3.60 16.91 -3.14
CA VAL A 415 -3.59 16.15 -1.88
C VAL A 415 -3.88 14.69 -2.19
N VAL A 416 -3.07 13.79 -1.65
CA VAL A 416 -3.18 12.34 -1.86
C VAL A 416 -3.17 11.64 -0.50
N ASP A 417 -4.16 10.78 -0.30
CA ASP A 417 -4.17 9.91 0.87
C ASP A 417 -3.09 8.83 0.74
N ALA A 418 -2.26 8.72 1.77
CA ALA A 418 -1.21 7.71 1.82
C ALA A 418 -1.38 6.80 3.03
N TYR A 419 -1.26 5.51 2.78
CA TYR A 419 -1.54 4.47 3.75
C TYR A 419 -0.27 3.76 4.18
N THR A 420 -0.22 3.41 5.45
CA THR A 420 0.64 2.36 5.97
C THR A 420 -0.14 1.06 5.96
N THR A 421 0.43 0.02 5.38
CA THR A 421 -0.24 -1.27 5.19
C THR A 421 0.60 -2.43 5.68
N SER A 422 -0.07 -3.54 5.99
CA SER A 422 0.58 -4.83 6.25
C SER A 422 -0.37 -5.97 5.95
N THR A 423 0.18 -7.08 5.48
CA THR A 423 -0.51 -8.37 5.31
C THR A 423 -0.35 -9.30 6.53
N ARG A 424 0.28 -8.81 7.62
CA ARG A 424 0.80 -9.64 8.73
C ARG A 424 0.32 -9.23 10.11
N TYR A 425 -0.76 -8.46 10.19
CA TYR A 425 -1.36 -8.16 11.48
C TYR A 425 -2.03 -9.41 12.05
N PRO A 426 -1.68 -9.84 13.29
CA PRO A 426 -2.17 -11.09 13.84
C PRO A 426 -3.69 -11.06 14.03
N TYR A 427 -4.40 -12.08 13.57
CA TYR A 427 -5.86 -12.21 13.56
C TYR A 427 -6.62 -11.17 12.73
N GLY A 428 -5.96 -10.20 12.10
CA GLY A 428 -6.62 -9.21 11.25
C GLY A 428 -7.25 -9.86 10.02
N GLN A 429 -8.50 -9.51 9.74
CA GLN A 429 -9.19 -9.94 8.51
C GLN A 429 -8.60 -9.18 7.32
N ARG A 430 -8.32 -9.87 6.22
CA ARG A 430 -7.93 -9.23 4.96
C ARG A 430 -9.06 -8.41 4.40
N ILE A 431 -8.71 -7.28 3.79
CA ILE A 431 -9.70 -6.40 3.14
C ILE A 431 -10.36 -7.09 1.93
N GLY A 432 -9.67 -8.03 1.26
CA GLY A 432 -10.25 -8.89 0.25
C GLY A 432 -10.88 -8.12 -0.91
N ASP A 433 -12.08 -8.57 -1.33
CA ASP A 433 -12.81 -8.06 -2.49
C ASP A 433 -13.64 -6.80 -2.21
N VAL A 434 -13.28 -5.99 -1.21
CA VAL A 434 -13.96 -4.70 -0.97
C VAL A 434 -13.79 -3.81 -2.19
N GLN A 435 -14.88 -3.24 -2.68
CA GLN A 435 -14.84 -2.33 -3.81
C GLN A 435 -14.04 -1.08 -3.46
N ARG A 436 -12.95 -0.88 -4.15
CA ARG A 436 -12.02 0.26 -4.04
C ARG A 436 -11.90 0.95 -5.39
N SER A 437 -11.24 2.10 -5.41
CA SER A 437 -10.86 2.76 -6.65
C SER A 437 -10.04 1.84 -7.55
N ALA A 438 -10.22 1.92 -8.86
CA ALA A 438 -9.59 1.00 -9.83
C ALA A 438 -8.05 1.00 -9.82
N ARG A 439 -7.43 2.03 -9.25
CA ARG A 439 -5.98 2.19 -9.13
C ARG A 439 -5.51 2.29 -7.68
N SER A 440 -6.35 1.88 -6.72
CA SER A 440 -5.97 1.91 -5.31
C SER A 440 -4.68 1.15 -5.08
N GLY A 441 -3.75 1.74 -4.36
CA GLY A 441 -2.50 1.10 -3.92
C GLY A 441 -2.70 0.04 -2.84
N LEU A 442 -3.95 -0.16 -2.36
CA LEU A 442 -4.29 -1.13 -1.32
C LEU A 442 -4.46 -2.53 -1.93
N GLY A 443 -3.74 -3.52 -1.40
CA GLY A 443 -3.77 -4.91 -1.84
C GLY A 443 -4.87 -5.74 -1.17
N ASP A 444 -5.48 -6.70 -1.87
CA ASP A 444 -6.50 -7.62 -1.30
C ASP A 444 -5.99 -8.40 -0.09
N GLY A 445 -4.67 -8.60 -0.02
CA GLY A 445 -3.99 -9.27 1.08
C GLY A 445 -3.79 -8.42 2.33
N ASP A 446 -3.96 -7.10 2.25
CA ASP A 446 -3.75 -6.22 3.38
C ASP A 446 -4.75 -6.51 4.49
N ASN A 447 -4.27 -6.59 5.72
CA ASN A 447 -5.06 -6.80 6.92
C ASN A 447 -4.76 -5.80 8.04
N TYR A 448 -3.99 -4.76 7.70
CA TYR A 448 -3.74 -3.56 8.47
C TYR A 448 -3.69 -2.39 7.49
N VAL A 449 -4.53 -1.41 7.68
CA VAL A 449 -4.58 -0.19 6.85
C VAL A 449 -4.83 1.02 7.74
N ARG A 450 -3.95 2.03 7.62
CA ARG A 450 -4.08 3.32 8.30
C ARG A 450 -3.79 4.44 7.32
N ASN A 451 -4.64 5.45 7.28
CA ASN A 451 -4.34 6.70 6.60
C ASN A 451 -3.49 7.59 7.53
N SER A 452 -2.22 7.22 7.65
CA SER A 452 -1.32 7.87 8.59
C SER A 452 -0.59 9.07 8.01
N VAL A 453 -0.67 9.26 6.69
CA VAL A 453 0.03 10.31 5.96
C VAL A 453 -0.89 10.96 4.94
N LYS A 454 -0.82 12.28 4.82
CA LYS A 454 -1.35 13.05 3.67
C LYS A 454 -0.15 13.57 2.87
N ALA A 455 -0.05 13.14 1.62
CA ALA A 455 0.96 13.66 0.71
C ALA A 455 0.40 14.87 -0.04
N VAL A 456 1.19 15.95 -0.09
CA VAL A 456 0.84 17.20 -0.79
C VAL A 456 1.87 17.44 -1.87
N VAL A 457 1.42 17.65 -3.09
CA VAL A 457 2.26 17.92 -4.27
C VAL A 457 1.88 19.28 -4.84
N ASP A 458 2.81 20.22 -4.88
CA ASP A 458 2.61 21.50 -5.54
C ASP A 458 2.47 21.26 -7.05
N ALA A 459 1.36 21.71 -7.63
CA ALA A 459 1.05 21.47 -9.05
C ALA A 459 1.96 22.24 -10.01
N TYR A 460 2.58 23.33 -9.55
CA TYR A 460 3.50 24.16 -10.33
C TYR A 460 4.95 23.65 -10.20
N THR A 461 5.48 23.54 -8.95
CA THR A 461 6.89 23.17 -8.71
C THR A 461 7.13 21.67 -8.68
N GLY A 462 6.12 20.87 -8.31
CA GLY A 462 6.23 19.44 -8.07
C GLY A 462 6.90 19.09 -6.73
N ASP A 463 7.06 20.06 -5.83
CA ASP A 463 7.54 19.79 -4.48
C ASP A 463 6.56 18.89 -3.74
N VAL A 464 7.10 17.96 -2.94
CA VAL A 464 6.30 16.97 -2.21
C VAL A 464 6.53 17.13 -0.72
N THR A 465 5.44 17.20 0.05
CA THR A 465 5.47 17.18 1.51
C THR A 465 4.60 16.04 2.03
N PHE A 466 5.16 15.19 2.90
CA PHE A 466 4.43 14.11 3.55
C PHE A 466 4.05 14.52 4.97
N TYR A 467 2.79 14.88 5.19
CA TYR A 467 2.29 15.27 6.50
C TYR A 467 1.83 14.07 7.32
N VAL A 468 2.34 13.95 8.55
CA VAL A 468 1.96 12.90 9.49
C VAL A 468 0.63 13.24 10.14
N VAL A 469 -0.40 12.42 9.88
CA VAL A 469 -1.75 12.58 10.43
C VAL A 469 -1.95 11.71 11.69
N ASP A 470 -1.44 10.47 11.68
CA ASP A 470 -1.51 9.57 12.83
C ASP A 470 -0.10 9.26 13.37
N GLU A 471 0.30 10.00 14.40
CA GLU A 471 1.59 9.79 15.09
C GLU A 471 1.62 8.49 15.91
N SER A 472 0.48 7.89 16.19
CA SER A 472 0.37 6.67 16.99
C SER A 472 0.65 5.41 16.17
N ASP A 473 0.62 5.49 14.84
CA ASP A 473 0.83 4.36 13.95
C ASP A 473 2.25 3.76 14.07
N PRO A 474 2.37 2.49 14.48
CA PRO A 474 3.68 1.86 14.68
C PRO A 474 4.48 1.68 13.38
N ILE A 475 3.82 1.49 12.23
CA ILE A 475 4.49 1.32 10.94
C ILE A 475 5.07 2.66 10.50
N LEU A 476 4.28 3.75 10.59
CA LEU A 476 4.79 5.08 10.27
C LEU A 476 5.94 5.48 11.18
N ARG A 477 5.87 5.18 12.50
CA ARG A 477 6.97 5.46 13.42
C ARG A 477 8.26 4.76 13.03
N ALA A 478 8.18 3.52 12.52
CA ALA A 478 9.35 2.80 12.03
C ALA A 478 9.95 3.49 10.79
N TRP A 479 9.12 3.93 9.85
CA TRP A 479 9.57 4.67 8.65
C TRP A 479 10.16 6.04 9.00
N ARG A 480 9.54 6.78 9.91
CA ARG A 480 10.10 8.05 10.43
C ARG A 480 11.47 7.85 11.10
N GLY A 481 11.66 6.72 11.77
CA GLY A 481 12.98 6.38 12.33
C GLY A 481 14.04 6.10 11.26
N ALA A 482 13.63 5.55 10.11
CA ALA A 482 14.53 5.27 8.98
C ALA A 482 14.78 6.52 8.09
N PHE A 483 13.77 7.37 7.93
CA PHE A 483 13.78 8.56 7.07
C PHE A 483 13.25 9.79 7.84
N PRO A 484 14.00 10.34 8.79
CA PRO A 484 13.53 11.41 9.68
C PRO A 484 13.19 12.71 8.94
N ASP A 485 13.88 13.01 7.85
CA ASP A 485 13.71 14.24 7.08
C ASP A 485 12.60 14.16 6.01
N LEU A 486 11.98 12.99 5.83
CA LEU A 486 10.96 12.80 4.81
C LEU A 486 9.57 13.27 5.26
N PHE A 487 9.31 13.23 6.56
CA PHE A 487 7.98 13.45 7.11
C PHE A 487 7.89 14.74 7.91
N THR A 488 6.83 15.50 7.66
CA THR A 488 6.51 16.75 8.35
C THR A 488 5.33 16.53 9.31
N PRO A 489 5.38 17.02 10.56
CA PRO A 489 4.24 16.95 11.47
C PRO A 489 3.01 17.68 10.92
N ILE A 490 1.80 17.17 11.19
CA ILE A 490 0.54 17.83 10.77
C ILE A 490 0.39 19.23 11.38
N SER A 491 1.06 19.50 12.51
CA SER A 491 1.06 20.83 13.15
C SER A 491 1.73 21.92 12.30
N GLU A 492 2.59 21.54 11.36
CA GLU A 492 3.27 22.45 10.44
C GLU A 492 2.48 22.65 9.13
N MET A 493 1.38 21.92 8.92
CA MET A 493 0.51 22.12 7.76
C MET A 493 -0.21 23.47 7.87
N PRO A 494 -0.24 24.29 6.80
CA PRO A 494 -1.03 25.51 6.75
C PRO A 494 -2.49 25.26 7.17
N THR A 495 -3.05 26.17 7.97
CA THR A 495 -4.43 26.01 8.49
C THR A 495 -5.43 25.91 7.35
N GLU A 496 -5.30 26.77 6.34
CA GLU A 496 -6.13 26.76 5.14
C GLU A 496 -6.12 25.39 4.45
N LEU A 497 -4.94 24.82 4.21
CA LEU A 497 -4.83 23.47 3.62
C LEU A 497 -5.46 22.40 4.50
N ARG A 498 -5.34 22.53 5.83
CA ARG A 498 -5.90 21.55 6.77
C ARG A 498 -7.43 21.52 6.73
N GLU A 499 -8.09 22.64 6.45
CA GLU A 499 -9.54 22.74 6.33
C GLU A 499 -10.09 21.98 5.13
N HIS A 500 -9.25 21.72 4.10
CA HIS A 500 -9.58 20.94 2.92
C HIS A 500 -9.27 19.44 3.04
N LEU A 501 -8.73 18.97 4.18
CA LEU A 501 -8.49 17.55 4.37
C LEU A 501 -9.81 16.77 4.45
N ARG A 502 -9.88 15.68 3.69
CA ARG A 502 -11.03 14.78 3.62
C ARG A 502 -10.73 13.44 4.28
N TYR A 503 -11.78 12.74 4.68
CA TYR A 503 -11.66 11.33 5.04
C TYR A 503 -11.43 10.52 3.76
N SER A 504 -10.47 9.58 3.81
CA SER A 504 -10.15 8.76 2.65
C SER A 504 -11.33 7.87 2.25
N GLU A 505 -11.72 7.90 0.96
CA GLU A 505 -12.86 7.14 0.46
C GLU A 505 -12.59 5.63 0.49
N ASP A 506 -11.43 5.18 0.04
CA ASP A 506 -11.07 3.76 0.04
C ASP A 506 -11.00 3.19 1.45
N LEU A 507 -10.42 3.93 2.41
CA LEU A 507 -10.41 3.51 3.81
C LEU A 507 -11.82 3.45 4.39
N PHE A 508 -12.68 4.43 4.09
CA PHE A 508 -14.07 4.45 4.55
C PHE A 508 -14.84 3.23 4.04
N ARG A 509 -14.68 2.87 2.78
CA ARG A 509 -15.30 1.66 2.18
C ARG A 509 -14.82 0.39 2.88
N ILE A 510 -13.52 0.27 3.12
CA ILE A 510 -12.95 -0.88 3.84
C ILE A 510 -13.46 -0.96 5.27
N GLN A 511 -13.53 0.16 5.97
CA GLN A 511 -14.00 0.22 7.36
C GLN A 511 -15.49 -0.11 7.47
N THR A 512 -16.32 0.40 6.58
CA THR A 512 -17.75 0.12 6.57
C THR A 512 -18.07 -1.33 6.23
N ASP A 513 -17.33 -1.95 5.30
CA ASP A 513 -17.44 -3.38 5.02
C ASP A 513 -16.96 -4.22 6.22
N GLY A 514 -15.82 -3.87 6.82
CA GLY A 514 -15.29 -4.54 8.00
C GLY A 514 -16.19 -4.43 9.22
N ASP A 515 -16.78 -3.26 9.47
CA ASP A 515 -17.73 -3.04 10.57
C ASP A 515 -19.03 -3.79 10.34
N SER A 516 -19.60 -3.79 9.13
CA SER A 516 -20.81 -4.52 8.78
C SER A 516 -20.65 -6.03 9.01
N LYS A 517 -19.53 -6.62 8.60
CA LYS A 517 -19.20 -8.04 8.82
C LYS A 517 -18.98 -8.37 10.29
N SER A 518 -18.46 -7.42 11.07
CA SER A 518 -18.20 -7.61 12.51
C SER A 518 -19.44 -7.43 13.39
N ARG A 519 -20.48 -6.75 12.89
CA ARG A 519 -21.75 -6.50 13.62
C ARG A 519 -22.82 -7.54 13.37
N CYS A 520 -22.66 -8.40 12.36
CA CYS A 520 -23.56 -9.56 12.22
C CYS A 520 -23.39 -10.42 13.48
N GLU A 521 -24.28 -10.23 14.46
CA GLU A 521 -24.35 -11.11 15.62
C GLU A 521 -24.48 -12.56 15.16
N PRO A 522 -23.80 -13.51 15.81
CA PRO A 522 -23.90 -14.94 15.46
C PRO A 522 -25.31 -15.53 15.56
N ALA A 523 -26.31 -14.74 15.98
CA ALA A 523 -27.69 -15.15 16.22
C ALA A 523 -28.60 -15.17 14.96
N LEU A 524 -28.08 -14.85 13.76
CA LEU A 524 -28.87 -14.76 12.52
C LEU A 524 -28.26 -15.53 11.34
N VAL A 525 -27.49 -16.59 11.58
CA VAL A 525 -27.10 -17.55 10.52
C VAL A 525 -27.58 -18.94 10.88
#